data_485c2a07b141f6689cef8e451abed851
#
_entry.id   485c2a07b141f6689cef8e451abed851
#
_cell.length_a   1.000
_cell.length_b   1.000
_cell.length_c   1.000
_cell.angle_alpha   90.00
_cell.angle_beta   90.00
_cell.angle_gamma   90.00
#
_symmetry.space_group_name_H-M   'P 1'
#
loop_
_entity.id
_entity.type
_entity.pdbx_description
1 polymer ?
#
loop_
_entity_poly.entity_id
_entity_poly.type
_entity_poly.pdbx_seq_one_letter_code
_entity_poly.pdbx_strand_id
1 'polypeptide(L)'
;ATMATIGLKRALKLGVIGAIPNIPAYLAGHPMNMIEISKDPKPKKYLRLGVHVGGLALTTQAARLNRGKAIMAIVEALETEGYSIEIWGIWRNRGVGDTRHIAASIEVCLKQSSAVWNVHTAAFALANTSFQRRLCWRFIESSESHKLTPGYGRGDSAPHDDFDLYFPYVDDVIERALRTPAKALDYAVDIAKRALIK
;
A
#
# COMPACT_ATOMS: atom_id res chain seq x y z
N ALA A 1 3.42 4.79 23.92
CA ALA A 1 2.68 3.85 23.08
C ALA A 1 3.59 2.67 22.79
N THR A 2 3.27 1.53 23.40
CA THR A 2 4.05 0.30 23.33
C THR A 2 3.83 -0.31 21.94
N MET A 3 4.84 -0.32 21.10
CA MET A 3 4.86 -1.20 19.93
C MET A 3 4.82 -2.63 20.45
N ALA A 4 3.70 -3.32 20.22
CA ALA A 4 3.63 -4.74 20.43
C ALA A 4 4.64 -5.40 19.50
N THR A 5 5.70 -5.96 20.06
CA THR A 5 6.67 -6.77 19.34
C THR A 5 5.93 -8.04 18.90
N ILE A 6 5.47 -8.07 17.66
CA ILE A 6 4.86 -9.26 17.08
C ILE A 6 5.99 -10.23 16.80
N GLY A 7 6.19 -11.15 17.75
CA GLY A 7 7.24 -12.16 17.68
C GLY A 7 6.94 -13.15 16.56
N LEU A 8 7.71 -13.09 15.49
CA LEU A 8 7.85 -14.20 14.55
C LEU A 8 8.40 -15.40 15.33
N LYS A 9 7.53 -16.32 15.73
CA LYS A 9 7.94 -17.65 16.17
C LYS A 9 8.45 -18.41 14.93
N ARG A 10 9.74 -18.22 14.63
CA ARG A 10 10.44 -19.13 13.73
C ARG A 10 10.54 -20.46 14.45
N ALA A 11 9.83 -21.47 13.98
CA ALA A 11 10.00 -22.82 14.47
C ALA A 11 11.39 -23.30 14.03
N LEU A 12 12.34 -23.36 14.96
CA LEU A 12 13.63 -23.98 14.74
C LEU A 12 13.43 -25.50 14.80
N LYS A 13 13.62 -26.16 13.68
CA LYS A 13 13.56 -27.63 13.60
C LYS A 13 14.99 -28.16 13.49
N LEU A 14 15.30 -29.21 14.28
CA LEU A 14 16.54 -29.93 14.13
C LEU A 14 16.42 -30.92 12.97
N GLY A 15 17.43 -30.91 12.09
CA GLY A 15 17.49 -31.79 10.93
C GLY A 15 18.91 -32.29 10.65
N VAL A 16 19.01 -33.21 9.72
CA VAL A 16 20.31 -33.70 9.20
C VAL A 16 20.95 -32.65 8.28
N ILE A 17 20.13 -31.83 7.66
CA ILE A 17 20.51 -30.73 6.75
C ILE A 17 19.88 -29.44 7.29
N GLY A 18 20.65 -28.33 7.31
CA GLY A 18 20.15 -27.06 7.79
C GLY A 18 21.12 -25.91 7.50
N ALA A 19 20.68 -24.68 7.75
CA ALA A 19 21.47 -23.48 7.50
C ALA A 19 22.48 -23.15 8.62
N ILE A 20 22.23 -23.59 9.84
CA ILE A 20 23.03 -23.25 11.03
C ILE A 20 23.35 -24.54 11.79
N PRO A 21 24.66 -24.85 12.11
CA PRO A 21 24.99 -25.98 12.93
C PRO A 21 24.58 -25.76 14.40
N ASN A 22 23.96 -26.78 15.01
CA ASN A 22 23.76 -26.84 16.44
C ASN A 22 25.01 -27.48 17.09
N ILE A 23 25.93 -26.65 17.52
CA ILE A 23 27.23 -27.08 18.03
C ILE A 23 27.09 -28.07 19.20
N PRO A 24 26.24 -27.84 20.23
CA PRO A 24 26.06 -28.83 21.30
C PRO A 24 25.58 -30.20 20.79
N ALA A 25 24.63 -30.23 19.87
CA ALA A 25 24.12 -31.48 19.30
C ALA A 25 25.19 -32.19 18.43
N TYR A 26 25.99 -31.45 17.70
CA TYR A 26 27.11 -31.97 16.92
C TYR A 26 28.17 -32.62 17.82
N LEU A 27 28.57 -31.93 18.90
CA LEU A 27 29.56 -32.45 19.86
C LEU A 27 29.02 -33.67 20.62
N ALA A 28 27.71 -33.75 20.83
CA ALA A 28 27.07 -34.93 21.44
C ALA A 28 26.87 -36.11 20.45
N GLY A 29 27.32 -35.99 19.19
CA GLY A 29 27.15 -37.02 18.17
C GLY A 29 25.72 -37.22 17.70
N HIS A 30 24.83 -36.22 17.89
CA HIS A 30 23.45 -36.34 17.50
C HIS A 30 23.31 -36.26 15.97
N PRO A 31 22.60 -37.21 15.30
CA PRO A 31 22.49 -37.22 13.84
C PRO A 31 21.75 -36.00 13.27
N MET A 32 20.81 -35.41 14.01
CA MET A 32 20.12 -34.17 13.66
C MET A 32 20.79 -32.99 14.36
N ASN A 33 21.92 -32.59 13.87
CA ASN A 33 22.76 -31.54 14.44
C ASN A 33 22.72 -30.21 13.67
N MET A 34 21.83 -30.09 12.69
CA MET A 34 21.63 -28.86 11.93
C MET A 34 20.29 -28.20 12.31
N ILE A 35 20.29 -26.89 12.37
CA ILE A 35 19.09 -26.10 12.55
C ILE A 35 18.54 -25.77 11.16
N GLU A 36 17.41 -26.38 10.84
CA GLU A 36 16.62 -26.04 9.67
C GLU A 36 15.73 -24.84 10.02
N ILE A 37 15.92 -23.74 9.31
CA ILE A 37 14.99 -22.61 9.38
C ILE A 37 13.83 -22.99 8.45
N SER A 38 12.85 -23.68 8.99
CA SER A 38 11.63 -24.00 8.27
C SER A 38 10.94 -22.69 7.92
N LYS A 39 11.04 -22.31 6.67
CA LYS A 39 10.05 -21.44 6.05
C LYS A 39 8.88 -22.36 5.70
N ASP A 40 8.04 -22.65 6.69
CA ASP A 40 6.70 -23.12 6.33
C ASP A 40 6.11 -22.05 5.43
N PRO A 41 5.88 -22.34 4.17
CA PRO A 41 5.20 -21.41 3.30
C PRO A 41 3.73 -21.40 3.74
N LYS A 42 3.43 -20.67 4.81
CA LYS A 42 2.04 -20.31 5.08
C LYS A 42 1.57 -19.65 3.80
N PRO A 43 0.44 -20.07 3.22
CA PRO A 43 -0.09 -19.42 2.05
C PRO A 43 -0.20 -17.93 2.36
N LYS A 44 0.57 -17.12 1.64
CA LYS A 44 0.54 -15.67 1.82
C LYS A 44 -0.87 -15.21 1.48
N LYS A 45 -1.54 -14.57 2.41
CA LYS A 45 -2.82 -13.92 2.13
C LYS A 45 -2.53 -12.80 1.13
N TYR A 46 -3.18 -12.84 -0.01
CA TYR A 46 -3.05 -11.82 -1.04
C TYR A 46 -4.00 -10.66 -0.76
N LEU A 47 -3.51 -9.43 -0.91
CA LEU A 47 -4.30 -8.22 -0.77
C LEU A 47 -4.01 -7.26 -1.93
N ARG A 48 -5.08 -6.71 -2.50
CA ARG A 48 -5.01 -5.61 -3.46
C ARG A 48 -5.27 -4.29 -2.75
N LEU A 49 -4.30 -3.39 -2.81
CA LEU A 49 -4.36 -2.08 -2.19
C LEU A 49 -4.45 -1.00 -3.27
N GLY A 50 -5.54 -0.26 -3.28
CA GLY A 50 -5.77 0.88 -4.16
C GLY A 50 -5.48 2.20 -3.45
N VAL A 51 -4.72 3.10 -4.08
CA VAL A 51 -4.47 4.44 -3.57
C VAL A 51 -4.88 5.47 -4.60
N HIS A 52 -5.89 6.28 -4.29
CA HIS A 52 -6.22 7.40 -5.14
C HIS A 52 -5.08 8.44 -5.07
N VAL A 53 -4.36 8.66 -6.15
CA VAL A 53 -3.18 9.54 -6.18
C VAL A 53 -3.53 11.04 -6.23
N GLY A 54 -4.81 11.36 -6.38
CA GLY A 54 -5.33 12.72 -6.41
C GLY A 54 -5.64 13.29 -5.03
N GLY A 55 -5.78 14.61 -4.99
CA GLY A 55 -6.23 15.37 -3.83
C GLY A 55 -6.61 16.79 -4.25
N LEU A 56 -7.30 17.51 -3.36
CA LEU A 56 -7.66 18.90 -3.60
C LEU A 56 -6.44 19.75 -3.97
N ALA A 57 -6.67 20.82 -4.70
CA ALA A 57 -5.62 21.77 -5.09
C ALA A 57 -4.90 22.38 -3.88
N LEU A 58 -5.63 22.53 -2.76
CA LEU A 58 -5.13 23.07 -1.50
C LEU A 58 -4.45 22.02 -0.60
N THR A 59 -4.46 20.74 -0.97
CA THR A 59 -3.75 19.71 -0.19
C THR A 59 -2.28 20.03 -0.10
N THR A 60 -1.78 20.21 1.11
CA THR A 60 -0.39 20.57 1.36
C THR A 60 0.57 19.44 0.99
N GLN A 61 1.80 19.78 0.61
CA GLN A 61 2.85 18.79 0.35
C GLN A 61 3.15 17.95 1.60
N ALA A 62 3.09 18.56 2.78
CA ALA A 62 3.28 17.86 4.05
C ALA A 62 2.20 16.78 4.27
N ALA A 63 0.92 17.09 4.03
CA ALA A 63 -0.16 16.12 4.14
C ALA A 63 0.01 14.94 3.17
N ARG A 64 0.42 15.22 1.92
CA ARG A 64 0.71 14.18 0.93
C ARG A 64 1.86 13.27 1.36
N LEU A 65 2.94 13.86 1.89
CA LEU A 65 4.09 13.13 2.38
C LEU A 65 3.73 12.26 3.59
N ASN A 66 2.98 12.81 4.55
CA ASN A 66 2.52 12.08 5.71
C ASN A 66 1.63 10.90 5.32
N ARG A 67 0.73 11.10 4.34
CA ARG A 67 -0.09 10.03 3.78
C ARG A 67 0.76 8.94 3.16
N GLY A 68 1.70 9.30 2.28
CA GLY A 68 2.58 8.33 1.64
C GLY A 68 3.37 7.51 2.66
N LYS A 69 3.94 8.15 3.68
CA LYS A 69 4.64 7.48 4.78
C LYS A 69 3.73 6.53 5.56
N ALA A 70 2.51 6.95 5.87
CA ALA A 70 1.54 6.12 6.59
C ALA A 70 1.13 4.88 5.78
N ILE A 71 0.86 5.03 4.49
CA ILE A 71 0.56 3.90 3.60
C ILE A 71 1.73 2.92 3.54
N MET A 72 2.96 3.42 3.38
CA MET A 72 4.16 2.57 3.36
C MET A 72 4.34 1.80 4.67
N ALA A 73 4.11 2.43 5.81
CA ALA A 73 4.20 1.78 7.12
C ALA A 73 3.16 0.66 7.28
N ILE A 74 1.92 0.86 6.80
CA ILE A 74 0.89 -0.19 6.81
C ILE A 74 1.27 -1.34 5.89
N VAL A 75 1.77 -1.06 4.69
CA VAL A 75 2.22 -2.10 3.77
C VAL A 75 3.34 -2.94 4.37
N GLU A 76 4.35 -2.30 4.96
CA GLU A 76 5.46 -2.98 5.61
C GLU A 76 4.98 -3.85 6.80
N ALA A 77 4.08 -3.33 7.61
CA ALA A 77 3.48 -4.07 8.72
C ALA A 77 2.74 -5.31 8.24
N LEU A 78 1.90 -5.18 7.22
CA LEU A 78 1.13 -6.29 6.66
C LEU A 78 2.03 -7.32 5.97
N GLU A 79 3.07 -6.90 5.25
CA GLU A 79 4.03 -7.82 4.65
C GLU A 79 4.82 -8.59 5.72
N THR A 80 5.13 -7.95 6.84
CA THR A 80 5.76 -8.60 8.00
C THR A 80 4.85 -9.65 8.62
N GLU A 81 3.54 -9.41 8.63
CA GLU A 81 2.51 -10.38 9.06
C GLU A 81 2.27 -11.52 8.04
N GLY A 82 2.97 -11.50 6.91
CA GLY A 82 2.91 -12.55 5.89
C GLY A 82 1.86 -12.31 4.80
N TYR A 83 1.33 -11.10 4.67
CA TYR A 83 0.52 -10.75 3.51
C TYR A 83 1.38 -10.51 2.27
N SER A 84 0.83 -10.79 1.10
CA SER A 84 1.42 -10.44 -0.19
C SER A 84 0.60 -9.32 -0.81
N ILE A 85 1.17 -8.11 -0.89
CA ILE A 85 0.43 -6.91 -1.23
C ILE A 85 0.76 -6.43 -2.64
N GLU A 86 -0.27 -6.25 -3.45
CA GLU A 86 -0.23 -5.55 -4.72
C GLU A 86 -0.75 -4.13 -4.55
N ILE A 87 -0.05 -3.12 -5.10
CA ILE A 87 -0.39 -1.73 -4.90
C ILE A 87 -0.67 -1.06 -6.22
N TRP A 88 -1.82 -0.40 -6.30
CA TRP A 88 -2.28 0.33 -7.46
C TRP A 88 -2.44 1.81 -7.15
N GLY A 89 -1.84 2.65 -7.97
CA GLY A 89 -2.13 4.08 -8.02
C GLY A 89 -3.35 4.32 -8.91
N ILE A 90 -4.36 4.99 -8.36
CA ILE A 90 -5.64 5.19 -9.02
C ILE A 90 -5.87 6.69 -9.18
N TRP A 91 -6.24 7.09 -10.36
CA TRP A 91 -6.78 8.42 -10.60
C TRP A 91 -8.10 8.30 -11.35
N ARG A 92 -9.13 8.93 -10.80
CA ARG A 92 -10.48 8.93 -11.38
C ARG A 92 -11.00 10.35 -11.48
N ASN A 93 -11.76 10.62 -12.51
CA ASN A 93 -12.47 11.87 -12.70
C ASN A 93 -13.93 11.61 -13.02
N ARG A 94 -14.82 12.45 -12.48
CA ARG A 94 -16.25 12.42 -12.80
C ARG A 94 -16.56 13.27 -14.01
N GLY A 95 -17.48 12.77 -14.85
CA GLY A 95 -18.08 13.56 -15.92
C GLY A 95 -18.96 14.68 -15.39
N VAL A 96 -19.15 15.71 -16.20
CA VAL A 96 -20.11 16.80 -15.89
C VAL A 96 -21.52 16.33 -16.22
N GLY A 97 -22.46 16.57 -15.32
CA GLY A 97 -23.89 16.38 -15.52
C GLY A 97 -24.49 15.12 -14.92
N ASP A 98 -23.81 13.99 -14.95
CA ASP A 98 -24.23 12.77 -14.25
C ASP A 98 -23.17 12.39 -13.20
N THR A 99 -23.50 12.61 -11.94
CA THR A 99 -22.60 12.36 -10.81
C THR A 99 -22.27 10.88 -10.57
N ARG A 100 -22.87 9.96 -11.33
CA ARG A 100 -22.70 8.51 -11.21
C ARG A 100 -21.70 7.91 -12.19
N HIS A 101 -21.34 8.61 -13.25
CA HIS A 101 -20.44 8.07 -14.27
C HIS A 101 -19.02 8.58 -14.10
N ILE A 102 -18.07 7.63 -14.09
CA ILE A 102 -16.64 7.93 -14.13
C ILE A 102 -16.29 8.26 -15.56
N ALA A 103 -15.85 9.50 -15.84
CA ALA A 103 -15.48 9.93 -17.18
C ALA A 103 -14.13 9.40 -17.62
N ALA A 104 -13.19 9.24 -16.69
CA ALA A 104 -11.88 8.65 -16.93
C ALA A 104 -11.35 7.97 -15.67
N SER A 105 -10.75 6.80 -15.83
CA SER A 105 -10.01 6.09 -14.80
C SER A 105 -8.63 5.72 -15.32
N ILE A 106 -7.60 5.98 -14.52
CA ILE A 106 -6.23 5.55 -14.77
C ILE A 106 -5.82 4.70 -13.58
N GLU A 107 -5.38 3.49 -13.86
CA GLU A 107 -4.91 2.56 -12.84
C GLU A 107 -3.51 2.11 -13.21
N VAL A 108 -2.55 2.31 -12.32
CA VAL A 108 -1.14 1.98 -12.53
C VAL A 108 -0.67 1.05 -11.43
N CYS A 109 -0.19 -0.13 -11.79
CA CYS A 109 0.44 -1.03 -10.81
C CYS A 109 1.77 -0.43 -10.36
N LEU A 110 1.83 -0.01 -9.09
CA LEU A 110 3.02 0.56 -8.47
C LEU A 110 3.91 -0.52 -7.86
N LYS A 111 3.33 -1.63 -7.44
CA LYS A 111 4.02 -2.76 -6.85
C LYS A 111 3.25 -4.04 -7.13
N GLN A 112 3.89 -5.01 -7.73
CA GLN A 112 3.36 -6.37 -7.83
C GLN A 112 3.50 -7.10 -6.49
N SER A 113 2.63 -8.05 -6.23
CA SER A 113 2.58 -8.81 -4.97
C SER A 113 3.89 -9.53 -4.64
N SER A 114 4.61 -10.02 -5.65
CA SER A 114 5.90 -10.73 -5.52
C SER A 114 7.12 -9.81 -5.52
N ALA A 115 6.96 -8.53 -5.88
CA ALA A 115 8.06 -7.59 -6.01
C ALA A 115 8.42 -6.95 -4.67
N VAL A 116 9.71 -6.66 -4.50
CA VAL A 116 10.17 -5.82 -3.40
C VAL A 116 9.73 -4.38 -3.66
N TRP A 117 9.33 -3.69 -2.60
CA TRP A 117 8.91 -2.31 -2.67
C TRP A 117 10.05 -1.38 -3.06
N ASN A 118 9.87 -0.63 -4.15
CA ASN A 118 10.80 0.43 -4.51
C ASN A 118 10.38 1.75 -3.85
N VAL A 119 11.14 2.18 -2.85
CA VAL A 119 10.85 3.38 -2.05
C VAL A 119 10.77 4.65 -2.91
N HIS A 120 11.61 4.78 -3.93
CA HIS A 120 11.59 5.96 -4.82
C HIS A 120 10.33 6.01 -5.68
N THR A 121 9.92 4.88 -6.25
CA THR A 121 8.67 4.77 -7.01
C THR A 121 7.47 5.07 -6.11
N ALA A 122 7.47 4.53 -4.90
CA ALA A 122 6.44 4.78 -3.90
C ALA A 122 6.36 6.26 -3.52
N ALA A 123 7.47 6.86 -3.14
CA ALA A 123 7.52 8.27 -2.75
C ALA A 123 7.04 9.18 -3.89
N PHE A 124 7.45 8.89 -5.13
CA PHE A 124 7.01 9.66 -6.29
C PHE A 124 5.50 9.51 -6.52
N ALA A 125 4.98 8.30 -6.56
CA ALA A 125 3.57 8.05 -6.88
C ALA A 125 2.62 8.50 -5.76
N LEU A 126 2.99 8.28 -4.49
CA LEU A 126 2.09 8.49 -3.35
C LEU A 126 2.20 9.88 -2.72
N ALA A 127 3.36 10.53 -2.84
CA ALA A 127 3.62 11.80 -2.16
C ALA A 127 3.88 12.98 -3.10
N ASN A 128 4.24 12.75 -4.36
CA ASN A 128 4.58 13.83 -5.27
C ASN A 128 3.40 14.18 -6.17
N THR A 129 3.04 15.47 -6.19
CA THR A 129 1.97 15.98 -7.06
C THR A 129 2.26 15.83 -8.55
N SER A 130 3.52 15.68 -8.94
CA SER A 130 3.90 15.53 -10.35
C SER A 130 3.41 14.21 -10.95
N PHE A 131 3.25 13.17 -10.15
CA PHE A 131 2.68 11.92 -10.63
C PHE A 131 1.28 12.18 -11.21
N GLN A 132 0.41 12.81 -10.42
CA GLN A 132 -0.93 13.18 -10.88
C GLN A 132 -0.85 14.24 -11.98
N ARG A 133 -0.21 15.39 -11.72
CA ARG A 133 -0.30 16.58 -12.57
C ARG A 133 0.45 16.48 -13.89
N ARG A 134 1.48 15.64 -13.97
CA ARG A 134 2.24 15.45 -15.22
C ARG A 134 1.92 14.15 -15.91
N LEU A 135 1.92 13.04 -15.21
CA LEU A 135 1.73 11.74 -15.86
C LEU A 135 0.25 11.43 -16.12
N CYS A 136 -0.62 11.52 -15.10
CA CYS A 136 -2.04 11.23 -15.29
C CYS A 136 -2.70 12.23 -16.26
N TRP A 137 -2.40 13.52 -16.11
CA TRP A 137 -2.92 14.54 -17.02
C TRP A 137 -2.41 14.38 -18.45
N ARG A 138 -1.10 14.14 -18.62
CA ARG A 138 -0.54 13.90 -19.95
C ARG A 138 -1.19 12.71 -20.64
N PHE A 139 -1.45 11.66 -19.90
CA PHE A 139 -2.14 10.48 -20.44
C PHE A 139 -3.55 10.84 -20.92
N ILE A 140 -4.31 11.58 -20.12
CA ILE A 140 -5.68 12.00 -20.48
C ILE A 140 -5.66 12.95 -21.67
N GLU A 141 -4.76 13.94 -21.68
CA GLU A 141 -4.62 14.90 -22.76
C GLU A 141 -4.21 14.26 -24.08
N SER A 142 -3.50 13.14 -24.04
CA SER A 142 -3.11 12.36 -25.22
C SER A 142 -4.21 11.44 -25.74
N SER A 143 -5.26 11.21 -24.93
CA SER A 143 -6.41 10.38 -25.30
C SER A 143 -7.59 11.24 -25.74
N GLU A 144 -8.47 10.69 -26.56
CA GLU A 144 -9.72 11.37 -26.93
C GLU A 144 -10.67 11.59 -25.74
N SER A 145 -10.43 10.89 -24.64
CA SER A 145 -11.19 11.03 -23.39
C SER A 145 -11.13 12.43 -22.78
N HIS A 146 -10.13 13.25 -23.09
CA HIS A 146 -10.02 14.60 -22.56
C HIS A 146 -11.20 15.51 -22.99
N LYS A 147 -11.82 15.22 -24.14
CA LYS A 147 -12.98 15.95 -24.63
C LYS A 147 -14.23 15.72 -23.77
N LEU A 148 -14.23 14.68 -22.95
CA LEU A 148 -15.36 14.25 -22.14
C LEU A 148 -15.27 14.70 -20.68
N THR A 149 -14.17 15.35 -20.28
CA THR A 149 -13.91 15.73 -18.89
C THR A 149 -13.97 17.24 -18.65
N PRO A 150 -15.16 17.81 -18.53
CA PRO A 150 -15.29 19.16 -18.00
C PRO A 150 -14.97 19.14 -16.50
N GLY A 151 -14.18 20.09 -16.05
CA GLY A 151 -13.77 20.16 -14.63
C GLY A 151 -12.43 19.52 -14.36
N TYR A 152 -11.44 19.93 -15.09
CA TYR A 152 -10.03 19.69 -14.91
C TYR A 152 -9.65 19.71 -13.42
N GLY A 153 -9.26 18.57 -12.84
CA GLY A 153 -8.74 18.49 -11.49
C GLY A 153 -9.67 17.98 -10.41
N ARG A 154 -10.92 17.66 -10.69
CA ARG A 154 -11.80 17.04 -9.70
C ARG A 154 -11.64 15.52 -9.71
N GLY A 155 -11.00 14.98 -8.67
CA GLY A 155 -10.96 13.54 -8.43
C GLY A 155 -12.29 13.02 -7.89
N ASP A 156 -12.54 11.75 -8.11
CA ASP A 156 -13.68 11.05 -7.52
C ASP A 156 -13.28 10.38 -6.20
N SER A 157 -14.07 10.61 -5.16
CA SER A 157 -13.88 9.99 -3.85
C SER A 157 -14.66 8.69 -3.67
N ALA A 158 -15.39 8.23 -4.71
CA ALA A 158 -16.19 7.01 -4.60
C ALA A 158 -15.33 5.78 -4.26
N PRO A 159 -15.85 4.87 -3.41
CA PRO A 159 -15.19 3.61 -3.11
C PRO A 159 -14.88 2.82 -4.39
N HIS A 160 -13.84 2.02 -4.35
CA HIS A 160 -13.46 1.13 -5.43
C HIS A 160 -13.57 -0.30 -4.91
N ASP A 161 -14.61 -0.99 -5.32
CA ASP A 161 -14.94 -2.32 -4.80
C ASP A 161 -13.94 -3.41 -5.24
N ASP A 162 -13.08 -3.11 -6.22
CA ASP A 162 -12.06 -4.04 -6.73
C ASP A 162 -10.82 -4.16 -5.84
N PHE A 163 -10.75 -3.40 -4.73
CA PHE A 163 -9.62 -3.40 -3.82
C PHE A 163 -10.03 -3.85 -2.42
N ASP A 164 -9.20 -4.68 -1.80
CA ASP A 164 -9.39 -5.10 -0.41
C ASP A 164 -9.16 -3.94 0.55
N LEU A 165 -8.13 -3.12 0.26
CA LEU A 165 -7.84 -1.88 0.94
C LEU A 165 -7.91 -0.71 -0.06
N TYR A 166 -8.60 0.36 0.29
CA TYR A 166 -8.68 1.54 -0.57
C TYR A 166 -8.45 2.84 0.19
N PHE A 167 -7.45 3.61 -0.23
CA PHE A 167 -7.18 4.97 0.24
C PHE A 167 -7.80 5.98 -0.72
N PRO A 168 -8.87 6.67 -0.31
CA PRO A 168 -9.66 7.52 -1.21
C PRO A 168 -8.95 8.83 -1.58
N TYR A 169 -9.57 9.59 -2.47
CA TYR A 169 -9.18 10.95 -2.81
C TYR A 169 -9.07 11.83 -1.57
N VAL A 170 -8.05 12.68 -1.50
CA VAL A 170 -7.82 13.57 -0.36
C VAL A 170 -8.72 14.79 -0.48
N ASP A 171 -9.83 14.78 0.25
CA ASP A 171 -10.71 15.92 0.46
C ASP A 171 -10.30 16.74 1.71
N ASP A 172 -11.08 17.77 2.06
CA ASP A 172 -10.80 18.63 3.22
C ASP A 172 -10.83 17.89 4.56
N VAL A 173 -11.64 16.86 4.68
CA VAL A 173 -11.77 16.07 5.91
C VAL A 173 -10.54 15.19 6.09
N ILE A 174 -10.17 14.48 5.02
CA ILE A 174 -9.00 13.60 5.01
C ILE A 174 -7.72 14.45 5.14
N GLU A 175 -7.64 15.61 4.50
CA GLU A 175 -6.48 16.50 4.61
C GLU A 175 -6.20 16.89 6.07
N ARG A 176 -7.24 17.18 6.86
CA ARG A 176 -7.08 17.48 8.29
C ARG A 176 -6.52 16.28 9.08
N ALA A 177 -6.91 15.06 8.73
CA ALA A 177 -6.36 13.85 9.32
C ALA A 177 -4.89 13.60 8.94
N LEU A 178 -4.43 14.16 7.82
CA LEU A 178 -3.07 13.98 7.31
C LEU A 178 -2.07 15.05 7.76
N ARG A 179 -2.50 16.07 8.53
CA ARG A 179 -1.64 17.22 8.91
C ARG A 179 -0.43 16.84 9.74
N THR A 180 -0.53 15.79 10.54
CA THR A 180 0.61 15.31 11.36
C THR A 180 0.89 13.84 11.04
N PRO A 181 2.16 13.39 11.17
CA PRO A 181 2.51 11.98 10.93
C PRO A 181 1.70 11.00 11.79
N ALA A 182 1.46 11.33 13.06
CA ALA A 182 0.71 10.48 13.98
C ALA A 182 -0.74 10.31 13.52
N LYS A 183 -1.45 11.41 13.21
CA LYS A 183 -2.83 11.36 12.72
C LYS A 183 -2.94 10.66 11.37
N ALA A 184 -1.95 10.85 10.50
CA ALA A 184 -1.92 10.15 9.21
C ALA A 184 -1.77 8.63 9.38
N LEU A 185 -0.97 8.21 10.35
CA LEU A 185 -0.82 6.79 10.69
C LEU A 185 -2.11 6.23 11.29
N ASP A 186 -2.74 6.93 12.24
CA ASP A 186 -4.02 6.53 12.82
C ASP A 186 -5.09 6.36 11.74
N TYR A 187 -5.19 7.31 10.82
CA TYR A 187 -6.11 7.25 9.67
C TYR A 187 -5.84 6.03 8.79
N ALA A 188 -4.57 5.73 8.48
CA ALA A 188 -4.21 4.58 7.68
C ALA A 188 -4.50 3.25 8.39
N VAL A 189 -4.25 3.17 9.69
CA VAL A 189 -4.58 2.02 10.54
C VAL A 189 -6.08 1.77 10.56
N ASP A 190 -6.90 2.82 10.66
CA ASP A 190 -8.36 2.68 10.66
C ASP A 190 -8.89 2.13 9.34
N ILE A 191 -8.33 2.57 8.21
CA ILE A 191 -8.66 1.99 6.89
C ILE A 191 -8.30 0.51 6.86
N ALA A 192 -7.08 0.16 7.27
CA ALA A 192 -6.61 -1.22 7.27
C ALA A 192 -7.48 -2.12 8.16
N LYS A 193 -7.82 -1.69 9.37
CA LYS A 193 -8.69 -2.43 10.28
C LYS A 193 -10.06 -2.72 9.67
N ARG A 194 -10.71 -1.72 9.07
CA ARG A 194 -12.04 -1.89 8.45
C ARG A 194 -12.03 -2.87 7.28
N ALA A 195 -10.93 -2.95 6.55
CA ALA A 195 -10.79 -3.85 5.42
C ALA A 195 -10.50 -5.29 5.85
N LEU A 196 -9.72 -5.49 6.94
CA LEU A 196 -9.30 -6.82 7.41
C LEU A 196 -10.34 -7.51 8.30
N ILE A 197 -11.36 -6.79 8.79
CA ILE A 197 -12.44 -7.33 9.63
C ILE A 197 -13.63 -7.89 8.78
N LYS A 198 -13.63 -7.61 7.48
CA LYS A 198 -14.60 -8.18 6.54
C LYS A 198 -14.24 -9.64 6.21
#